data_dda6b5b01beb543deff62b8a5cc99ffb
#
_entry.id   dda6b5b01beb543deff62b8a5cc99ffb
#
_cell.length_a   1.000
_cell.length_b   1.000
_cell.length_c   1.000
_cell.angle_alpha   90.00
_cell.angle_beta   90.00
_cell.angle_gamma   90.00
#
_symmetry.space_group_name_H-M   'P 1'
#
loop_
_entity.id
_entity.type
_entity.pdbx_description
1 polymer ?
#
loop_
_entity_poly.entity_id
_entity_poly.type
_entity_poly.pdbx_seq_one_letter_code
_entity_poly.pdbx_strand_id
1 'polypeptide(L)'
;MLAREATEADAGLLLAWRNDPRTRQASRSTAVITLDEHSAWLRGVLASPDRVLYVVELDEIPVGTVRFDREDEGVWEVSITLAPESRGRGLSASVLAEGERAFTAGHRVRVVVAAVHRDNAASAALFDRAGYTETAPAVDGFRKLRKTVS
;
A
#
# COMPACT_ATOMS: atom_id res chain seq x y z
N MET A 1 9.05 -1.53 14.79
CA MET A 1 7.99 -1.58 13.77
C MET A 1 7.95 -2.98 13.17
N LEU A 2 6.78 -3.52 12.98
CA LEU A 2 6.60 -4.91 12.54
C LEU A 2 5.48 -5.00 11.50
N ALA A 3 5.77 -5.62 10.35
CA ALA A 3 4.75 -5.96 9.36
C ALA A 3 4.25 -7.40 9.63
N ARG A 4 2.94 -7.57 9.64
CA ARG A 4 2.29 -8.89 9.70
C ARG A 4 1.26 -9.00 8.60
N GLU A 5 0.97 -10.20 8.15
CA GLU A 5 -0.09 -10.38 7.16
C GLU A 5 -1.44 -10.03 7.80
N ALA A 6 -2.29 -9.37 7.02
CA ALA A 6 -3.65 -9.04 7.45
C ALA A 6 -4.50 -10.31 7.59
N THR A 7 -5.52 -10.24 8.42
CA THR A 7 -6.52 -11.29 8.59
C THR A 7 -7.92 -10.70 8.50
N GLU A 8 -8.95 -11.54 8.45
CA GLU A 8 -10.33 -11.05 8.44
C GLU A 8 -10.70 -10.24 9.69
N ALA A 9 -10.00 -10.47 10.79
CA ALA A 9 -10.20 -9.68 12.02
C ALA A 9 -9.82 -8.20 11.84
N ASP A 10 -9.04 -7.88 10.82
CA ASP A 10 -8.64 -6.50 10.51
C ASP A 10 -9.70 -5.73 9.70
N ALA A 11 -10.78 -6.38 9.26
CA ALA A 11 -11.73 -5.79 8.32
C ALA A 11 -12.30 -4.45 8.78
N GLY A 12 -12.73 -4.34 10.03
CA GLY A 12 -13.32 -3.10 10.55
C GLY A 12 -12.33 -1.95 10.57
N LEU A 13 -11.11 -2.21 11.02
CA LEU A 13 -10.04 -1.21 11.08
C LEU A 13 -9.66 -0.72 9.68
N LEU A 14 -9.46 -1.65 8.75
CA LEU A 14 -9.04 -1.33 7.38
C LEU A 14 -10.14 -0.57 6.64
N LEU A 15 -11.41 -0.93 6.89
CA LEU A 15 -12.55 -0.21 6.32
C LEU A 15 -12.58 1.24 6.80
N ALA A 16 -12.38 1.48 8.10
CA ALA A 16 -12.35 2.82 8.65
C ALA A 16 -11.25 3.67 7.98
N TRP A 17 -10.07 3.09 7.79
CA TRP A 17 -8.97 3.79 7.12
C TRP A 17 -9.28 4.06 5.64
N ARG A 18 -9.88 3.09 4.95
CA ARG A 18 -10.22 3.22 3.52
C ARG A 18 -11.28 4.30 3.29
N ASN A 19 -12.21 4.45 4.21
CA ASN A 19 -13.29 5.44 4.10
C ASN A 19 -12.93 6.81 4.65
N ASP A 20 -11.73 6.98 5.22
CA ASP A 20 -11.26 8.30 5.62
C ASP A 20 -11.24 9.24 4.40
N PRO A 21 -11.74 10.50 4.50
CA PRO A 21 -11.84 11.41 3.36
C PRO A 21 -10.54 11.64 2.60
N ARG A 22 -9.42 11.78 3.30
CA ARG A 22 -8.11 11.98 2.65
C ARG A 22 -7.66 10.75 1.90
N THR A 23 -7.88 9.57 2.49
CA THR A 23 -7.55 8.30 1.83
C THR A 23 -8.36 8.11 0.57
N ARG A 24 -9.67 8.43 0.61
CA ARG A 24 -10.54 8.34 -0.57
C ARG A 24 -10.07 9.27 -1.68
N GLN A 25 -9.68 10.49 -1.35
CA GLN A 25 -9.17 11.46 -2.33
C GLN A 25 -7.89 11.02 -3.02
N ALA A 26 -7.03 10.29 -2.31
CA ALA A 26 -5.77 9.78 -2.84
C ALA A 26 -5.91 8.45 -3.59
N SER A 27 -7.08 7.83 -3.54
CA SER A 27 -7.36 6.53 -4.16
C SER A 27 -7.91 6.69 -5.57
N ARG A 28 -7.79 5.62 -6.38
CA ARG A 28 -8.38 5.58 -7.73
C ARG A 28 -9.89 5.69 -7.70
N SER A 29 -10.53 5.20 -6.63
CA SER A 29 -11.97 5.38 -6.39
C SER A 29 -12.17 6.24 -5.15
N THR A 30 -12.99 7.29 -5.25
CA THR A 30 -13.28 8.20 -4.14
C THR A 30 -14.59 7.85 -3.42
N ALA A 31 -15.29 6.81 -3.85
CA ALA A 31 -16.56 6.39 -3.25
C ALA A 31 -16.36 5.80 -1.86
N VAL A 32 -17.36 5.98 -0.99
CA VAL A 32 -17.44 5.30 0.31
C VAL A 32 -17.74 3.82 0.06
N ILE A 33 -17.01 2.95 0.75
CA ILE A 33 -17.14 1.50 0.62
C ILE A 33 -17.93 0.97 1.82
N THR A 34 -18.89 0.07 1.57
CA THR A 34 -19.64 -0.58 2.64
C THR A 34 -18.85 -1.69 3.31
N LEU A 35 -19.26 -2.10 4.51
CA LEU A 35 -18.60 -3.20 5.22
C LEU A 35 -18.69 -4.50 4.42
N ASP A 36 -19.83 -4.80 3.81
CA ASP A 36 -19.99 -6.02 3.02
C ASP A 36 -19.07 -6.04 1.80
N GLU A 37 -18.98 -4.91 1.08
CA GLU A 37 -18.07 -4.78 -0.07
C GLU A 37 -16.62 -4.94 0.35
N HIS A 38 -16.23 -4.28 1.45
CA HIS A 38 -14.85 -4.33 1.95
C HIS A 38 -14.48 -5.71 2.45
N SER A 39 -15.38 -6.37 3.18
CA SER A 39 -15.14 -7.72 3.69
C SER A 39 -14.98 -8.73 2.57
N ALA A 40 -15.79 -8.63 1.52
CA ALA A 40 -15.67 -9.47 0.32
C ALA A 40 -14.33 -9.22 -0.39
N TRP A 41 -13.94 -7.95 -0.55
CA TRP A 41 -12.66 -7.58 -1.12
C TRP A 41 -11.49 -8.15 -0.31
N LEU A 42 -11.54 -8.00 1.01
CA LEU A 42 -10.47 -8.49 1.90
C LEU A 42 -10.33 -10.02 1.80
N ARG A 43 -11.45 -10.75 1.82
CA ARG A 43 -11.40 -12.22 1.64
C ARG A 43 -10.77 -12.60 0.30
N GLY A 44 -11.08 -11.86 -0.76
CA GLY A 44 -10.47 -12.08 -2.07
C GLY A 44 -8.96 -11.84 -2.06
N VAL A 45 -8.51 -10.79 -1.40
CA VAL A 45 -7.07 -10.49 -1.25
C VAL A 45 -6.37 -11.60 -0.47
N LEU A 46 -6.93 -11.99 0.66
CA LEU A 46 -6.32 -13.01 1.54
C LEU A 46 -6.26 -14.40 0.88
N ALA A 47 -7.18 -14.69 -0.03
CA ALA A 47 -7.21 -15.96 -0.76
C ALA A 47 -6.35 -15.97 -2.02
N SER A 48 -5.91 -14.82 -2.51
CA SER A 48 -5.20 -14.72 -3.79
C SER A 48 -3.69 -14.94 -3.62
N PRO A 49 -3.07 -15.80 -4.44
CA PRO A 49 -1.61 -15.91 -4.45
C PRO A 49 -0.91 -14.72 -5.10
N ASP A 50 -1.67 -13.85 -5.79
CA ASP A 50 -1.14 -12.69 -6.51
C ASP A 50 -1.33 -11.38 -5.74
N ARG A 51 -1.73 -11.46 -4.48
CA ARG A 51 -1.97 -10.29 -3.64
C ARG A 51 -1.53 -10.58 -2.21
N VAL A 52 -0.77 -9.66 -1.62
CA VAL A 52 -0.32 -9.78 -0.22
C VAL A 52 -0.58 -8.45 0.48
N LEU A 53 -1.22 -8.51 1.62
CA LEU A 53 -1.56 -7.33 2.41
C LEU A 53 -0.94 -7.45 3.80
N TYR A 54 -0.13 -6.45 4.15
CA TYR A 54 0.48 -6.36 5.47
C TYR A 54 -0.16 -5.24 6.28
N VAL A 55 -0.39 -5.51 7.57
CA VAL A 55 -0.65 -4.48 8.56
C VAL A 55 0.67 -4.20 9.25
N VAL A 56 1.07 -2.93 9.30
CA VAL A 56 2.31 -2.53 9.96
C VAL A 56 1.97 -1.92 11.31
N GLU A 57 2.64 -2.42 12.34
CA GLU A 57 2.41 -2.01 13.73
C GLU A 57 3.65 -1.34 14.30
N LEU A 58 3.44 -0.32 15.11
CA LEU A 58 4.46 0.33 15.92
C LEU A 58 4.04 0.20 17.38
N ASP A 59 4.87 -0.49 18.21
CA ASP A 59 4.53 -0.78 19.60
C ASP A 59 3.16 -1.45 19.75
N GLU A 60 2.90 -2.44 18.88
CA GLU A 60 1.67 -3.24 18.84
C GLU A 60 0.42 -2.46 18.39
N ILE A 61 0.58 -1.21 17.95
CA ILE A 61 -0.52 -0.38 17.45
C ILE A 61 -0.44 -0.31 15.92
N PRO A 62 -1.50 -0.71 15.19
CA PRO A 62 -1.51 -0.57 13.72
C PRO A 62 -1.38 0.89 13.30
N VAL A 63 -0.42 1.16 12.43
CA VAL A 63 -0.14 2.53 11.93
C VAL A 63 -0.32 2.66 10.42
N GLY A 64 -0.42 1.56 9.71
CA GLY A 64 -0.63 1.59 8.26
C GLY A 64 -0.70 0.22 7.65
N THR A 65 -0.94 0.19 6.34
CA THR A 65 -0.92 -1.04 5.54
C THR A 65 -0.01 -0.86 4.33
N VAL A 66 0.57 -1.98 3.89
CA VAL A 66 1.30 -2.06 2.62
C VAL A 66 0.76 -3.28 1.88
N ARG A 67 0.30 -3.07 0.64
CA ARG A 67 -0.24 -4.12 -0.19
C ARG A 67 0.61 -4.27 -1.45
N PHE A 68 0.81 -5.52 -1.85
CA PHE A 68 1.50 -5.86 -3.09
C PHE A 68 0.55 -6.66 -3.97
N ASP A 69 0.33 -6.18 -5.20
CA ASP A 69 -0.50 -6.84 -6.20
C ASP A 69 0.39 -7.23 -7.39
N ARG A 70 0.38 -8.49 -7.75
CA ARG A 70 1.20 -8.99 -8.86
C ARG A 70 0.66 -8.49 -10.19
N GLU A 71 1.53 -7.86 -10.98
CA GLU A 71 1.22 -7.41 -12.33
C GLU A 71 1.73 -8.41 -13.38
N ASP A 72 2.90 -8.99 -13.13
CA ASP A 72 3.57 -9.91 -14.03
C ASP A 72 4.56 -10.75 -13.23
N GLU A 73 5.22 -11.71 -13.85
CA GLU A 73 6.22 -12.53 -13.17
C GLU A 73 7.35 -11.65 -12.60
N GLY A 74 7.49 -11.67 -11.27
CA GLY A 74 8.49 -10.88 -10.57
C GLY A 74 8.20 -9.38 -10.49
N VAL A 75 7.06 -8.92 -11.00
CA VAL A 75 6.65 -7.51 -11.00
C VAL A 75 5.41 -7.33 -10.14
N TRP A 76 5.52 -6.49 -9.11
CA TRP A 76 4.45 -6.27 -8.15
C TRP A 76 4.19 -4.78 -7.94
N GLU A 77 2.93 -4.39 -7.88
CA GLU A 77 2.53 -3.02 -7.56
C GLU A 77 2.35 -2.87 -6.06
N VAL A 78 2.98 -1.85 -5.48
CA VAL A 78 2.85 -1.54 -4.05
C VAL A 78 1.85 -0.41 -3.84
N SER A 79 1.03 -0.56 -2.80
CA SER A 79 0.14 0.49 -2.31
C SER A 79 0.35 0.65 -0.81
N ILE A 80 0.41 1.88 -0.34
CA ILE A 80 0.59 2.18 1.08
C ILE A 80 -0.57 3.06 1.58
N THR A 81 -1.06 2.75 2.78
CA THR A 81 -2.05 3.57 3.46
C THR A 81 -1.63 3.77 4.90
N LEU A 82 -1.58 5.01 5.36
CA LEU A 82 -1.36 5.30 6.78
C LEU A 82 -2.70 5.40 7.50
N ALA A 83 -2.74 4.94 8.75
CA ALA A 83 -3.85 5.23 9.64
C ALA A 83 -4.00 6.76 9.75
N PRO A 84 -5.25 7.30 9.76
CA PRO A 84 -5.45 8.75 9.85
C PRO A 84 -4.72 9.40 11.03
N GLU A 85 -4.74 8.77 12.19
CA GLU A 85 -4.07 9.24 13.40
C GLU A 85 -2.54 9.14 13.35
N SER A 86 -2.00 8.44 12.35
CA SER A 86 -0.55 8.28 12.18
C SER A 86 0.05 9.29 11.21
N ARG A 87 -0.78 10.06 10.52
CA ARG A 87 -0.34 11.08 9.58
C ARG A 87 0.38 12.21 10.29
N GLY A 88 1.37 12.81 9.59
CA GLY A 88 2.14 13.94 10.13
C GLY A 88 3.17 13.54 11.19
N ARG A 89 3.38 12.24 11.42
CA ARG A 89 4.36 11.73 12.38
C ARG A 89 5.65 11.22 11.73
N GLY A 90 5.78 11.37 10.42
CA GLY A 90 6.96 10.92 9.69
C GLY A 90 7.10 9.41 9.58
N LEU A 91 6.01 8.66 9.64
CA LEU A 91 6.03 7.20 9.68
C LEU A 91 5.98 6.52 8.30
N SER A 92 5.58 7.23 7.25
CA SER A 92 5.33 6.62 5.95
C SER A 92 6.54 5.91 5.36
N ALA A 93 7.72 6.50 5.46
CA ALA A 93 8.95 5.87 4.95
C ALA A 93 9.27 4.56 5.67
N SER A 94 9.10 4.54 6.99
CA SER A 94 9.34 3.34 7.80
C SER A 94 8.29 2.26 7.54
N VAL A 95 7.02 2.66 7.37
CA VAL A 95 5.94 1.72 7.02
C VAL A 95 6.20 1.07 5.68
N LEU A 96 6.56 1.85 4.66
CA LEU A 96 6.89 1.32 3.34
C LEU A 96 8.09 0.39 3.40
N ALA A 97 9.16 0.80 4.05
CA ALA A 97 10.38 0.00 4.16
C ALA A 97 10.12 -1.33 4.87
N GLU A 98 9.33 -1.32 5.94
CA GLU A 98 8.99 -2.53 6.67
C GLU A 98 8.13 -3.49 5.82
N GLY A 99 7.18 -2.94 5.08
CA GLY A 99 6.37 -3.73 4.14
C GLY A 99 7.23 -4.36 3.04
N GLU A 100 8.15 -3.58 2.46
CA GLU A 100 9.08 -4.09 1.45
C GLU A 100 9.97 -5.19 2.01
N ARG A 101 10.50 -5.00 3.21
CA ARG A 101 11.35 -5.98 3.89
C ARG A 101 10.61 -7.30 4.08
N ALA A 102 9.41 -7.25 4.63
CA ALA A 102 8.60 -8.44 4.88
C ALA A 102 8.26 -9.16 3.58
N PHE A 103 7.89 -8.40 2.55
CA PHE A 103 7.48 -8.95 1.28
C PHE A 103 8.64 -9.64 0.55
N THR A 104 9.79 -8.97 0.44
CA THR A 104 10.95 -9.49 -0.29
C THR A 104 11.60 -10.67 0.43
N ALA A 105 11.40 -10.79 1.74
CA ALA A 105 11.91 -11.95 2.51
C ALA A 105 11.17 -13.25 2.15
N GLY A 106 9.92 -13.17 1.70
CA GLY A 106 9.10 -14.35 1.44
C GLY A 106 8.68 -14.56 -0.03
N HIS A 107 9.05 -13.64 -0.94
CA HIS A 107 8.60 -13.70 -2.33
C HIS A 107 9.74 -13.38 -3.29
N ARG A 108 9.66 -13.97 -4.49
CA ARG A 108 10.59 -13.64 -5.57
C ARG A 108 10.13 -12.37 -6.26
N VAL A 109 10.88 -11.29 -6.07
CA VAL A 109 10.54 -9.97 -6.59
C VAL A 109 11.72 -9.44 -7.38
N ARG A 110 11.48 -9.01 -8.62
CA ARG A 110 12.49 -8.34 -9.45
C ARG A 110 12.28 -6.84 -9.45
N VAL A 111 11.02 -6.42 -9.55
CA VAL A 111 10.66 -5.01 -9.68
C VAL A 111 9.40 -4.75 -8.87
N VAL A 112 9.41 -3.67 -8.12
CA VAL A 112 8.22 -3.13 -7.47
C VAL A 112 7.85 -1.84 -8.20
N VAL A 113 6.58 -1.71 -8.57
CA VAL A 113 6.05 -0.50 -9.21
C VAL A 113 5.07 0.19 -8.28
N ALA A 114 4.94 1.50 -8.45
CA ALA A 114 3.97 2.30 -7.70
C ALA A 114 3.25 3.24 -8.64
N ALA A 115 1.94 3.41 -8.43
CA ALA A 115 1.15 4.40 -9.15
C ALA A 115 0.86 5.55 -8.18
N VAL A 116 1.30 6.76 -8.51
CA VAL A 116 1.16 7.93 -7.64
C VAL A 116 0.37 8.99 -8.37
N HIS A 117 -0.72 9.47 -7.75
CA HIS A 117 -1.50 10.56 -8.33
C HIS A 117 -0.62 11.80 -8.49
N ARG A 118 -0.72 12.46 -9.65
CA ARG A 118 0.11 13.64 -9.98
C ARG A 118 0.01 14.77 -8.96
N ASP A 119 -1.11 14.88 -8.24
CA ASP A 119 -1.34 15.90 -7.23
C ASP A 119 -0.90 15.46 -5.83
N ASN A 120 -0.41 14.23 -5.68
CA ASN A 120 0.03 13.68 -4.41
C ASN A 120 1.55 13.86 -4.24
N ALA A 121 1.96 15.07 -3.90
CA ALA A 121 3.38 15.39 -3.74
C ALA A 121 4.01 14.60 -2.57
N ALA A 122 3.25 14.31 -1.53
CA ALA A 122 3.75 13.57 -0.37
C ALA A 122 4.11 12.13 -0.75
N SER A 123 3.26 11.45 -1.51
CA SER A 123 3.56 10.09 -2.00
C SER A 123 4.71 10.10 -3.00
N ALA A 124 4.77 11.07 -3.89
CA ALA A 124 5.87 11.20 -4.84
C ALA A 124 7.21 11.33 -4.12
N ALA A 125 7.28 12.18 -3.09
CA ALA A 125 8.48 12.36 -2.28
C ALA A 125 8.83 11.09 -1.49
N LEU A 126 7.83 10.39 -0.97
CA LEU A 126 8.01 9.13 -0.25
C LEU A 126 8.69 8.09 -1.13
N PHE A 127 8.14 7.84 -2.31
CA PHE A 127 8.67 6.84 -3.23
C PHE A 127 10.02 7.23 -3.80
N ASP A 128 10.23 8.52 -4.09
CA ASP A 128 11.54 9.02 -4.53
C ASP A 128 12.62 8.71 -3.49
N ARG A 129 12.36 9.02 -2.23
CA ARG A 129 13.31 8.72 -1.14
C ARG A 129 13.50 7.22 -0.91
N ALA A 130 12.51 6.42 -1.23
CA ALA A 130 12.60 4.96 -1.11
C ALA A 130 13.34 4.29 -2.29
N GLY A 131 13.79 5.08 -3.27
CA GLY A 131 14.57 4.59 -4.39
C GLY A 131 13.78 4.28 -5.65
N TYR A 132 12.53 4.73 -5.73
CA TYR A 132 11.70 4.56 -6.92
C TYR A 132 12.00 5.68 -7.93
N THR A 133 11.98 5.35 -9.22
CA THR A 133 12.19 6.31 -10.30
C THR A 133 11.02 6.27 -11.28
N GLU A 134 10.68 7.41 -11.87
CA GLU A 134 9.60 7.49 -12.85
C GLU A 134 10.02 6.81 -14.15
N THR A 135 9.16 5.95 -14.70
CA THR A 135 9.47 5.13 -15.88
C THR A 135 8.60 5.46 -17.09
N ALA A 136 7.47 6.13 -16.86
CA ALA A 136 6.52 6.42 -17.95
C ALA A 136 5.79 7.72 -17.62
N PRO A 137 5.28 8.42 -18.65
CA PRO A 137 4.41 9.57 -18.44
C PRO A 137 3.17 9.20 -17.66
N ALA A 138 2.58 10.18 -16.97
CA ALA A 138 1.35 9.98 -16.22
C ALA A 138 0.22 9.53 -17.14
N VAL A 139 -0.55 8.51 -16.72
CA VAL A 139 -1.73 8.02 -17.40
C VAL A 139 -2.90 8.13 -16.44
N ASP A 140 -4.01 8.73 -16.90
CA ASP A 140 -5.20 8.97 -16.07
C ASP A 140 -4.87 9.70 -14.75
N GLY A 141 -3.88 10.60 -14.80
CA GLY A 141 -3.46 11.37 -13.64
C GLY A 141 -2.54 10.64 -12.67
N PHE A 142 -2.09 9.42 -12.99
CA PHE A 142 -1.16 8.66 -12.16
C PHE A 142 0.19 8.53 -12.84
N ARG A 143 1.26 8.86 -12.10
CA ARG A 143 2.64 8.58 -12.52
C ARG A 143 2.98 7.14 -12.17
N LYS A 144 3.73 6.48 -13.03
CA LYS A 144 4.23 5.15 -12.76
C LYS A 144 5.70 5.22 -12.37
N LEU A 145 6.00 4.69 -11.19
CA LEU A 145 7.35 4.65 -10.63
C LEU A 145 7.79 3.19 -10.49
N ARG A 146 9.08 2.95 -10.50
CA ARG A 146 9.61 1.59 -10.31
C ARG A 146 10.90 1.58 -9.49
N LYS A 147 11.11 0.45 -8.82
CA LYS A 147 12.34 0.16 -8.09
C LYS A 147 12.76 -1.26 -8.40
N THR A 148 14.01 -1.43 -8.82
CA THR A 148 14.57 -2.76 -9.04
C THR A 148 14.97 -3.36 -7.70
N VAL A 149 14.54 -4.60 -7.47
CA VAL A 149 14.84 -5.37 -6.27
C VAL A 149 15.45 -6.66 -6.73
N SER A 150 16.72 -6.82 -6.58
CA SER A 150 17.40 -8.02 -7.05
C SER A 150 17.93 -8.85 -5.92
#